data_df4444d25dd0a4b372f94176a7461af5
#
_entry.id   df4444d25dd0a4b372f94176a7461af5
#
_cell.length_a   1.000
_cell.length_b   1.000
_cell.length_c   1.000
_cell.angle_alpha   90.00
_cell.angle_beta   90.00
_cell.angle_gamma   90.00
#
_symmetry.space_group_name_H-M   'P 1'
#
loop_
_entity.id
_entity.type
_entity.pdbx_description
1 polymer ?
#
loop_
_entity_poly.entity_id
_entity_poly.type
_entity_poly.pdbx_seq_one_letter_code
_entity_poly.pdbx_strand_id
1 'polypeptide(L)'
;MDDLLGYLLLPATLLGITAIAAMGLQLILGGAGLLTLGHSAFFALGGYASAAWVIYVAVPAGLTQPQLLLASGLLIGMGTAALAATVVAWPCLRLRGDYLAAATLACGQIAETCANNLDSVGGASGFTQIPRLCGLPSVALCAVVVAAGLWRLYGTGLGQAVLCARDDELVAQCYGINPARARLAAFVIGSTVTGLAGALSAHAFEFISPTAAGFQRSVELLLAVVVGGMDSLLGSCLGATLLILLPELLRFVPGPAAVVLDWAVALGLPAGVAQVALAALQNSVFLFALVVLLLLRRQPGGLVALWPAQRRRASA
;
A
#
# COMPACT_ATOMS: atom_id res chain seq x y z
N MET A 1 6.31 -2.30 -31.33
CA MET A 1 5.35 -1.45 -30.58
C MET A 1 4.62 -2.27 -29.53
N ASP A 2 4.31 -3.54 -29.84
CA ASP A 2 3.60 -4.46 -28.93
C ASP A 2 4.44 -4.86 -27.71
N ASP A 3 5.75 -5.01 -27.84
CA ASP A 3 6.66 -5.34 -26.74
C ASP A 3 6.77 -4.20 -25.71
N LEU A 4 6.75 -2.95 -26.15
CA LEU A 4 6.75 -1.77 -25.28
C LEU A 4 5.44 -1.60 -24.52
N LEU A 5 4.32 -1.89 -25.17
CA LEU A 5 3.00 -1.91 -24.53
C LEU A 5 2.91 -3.00 -23.47
N GLY A 6 3.40 -4.21 -23.76
CA GLY A 6 3.48 -5.31 -22.78
C GLY A 6 4.34 -4.96 -21.58
N TYR A 7 5.48 -4.30 -21.80
CA TYR A 7 6.38 -3.87 -20.73
C TYR A 7 5.75 -2.82 -19.80
N LEU A 8 4.98 -1.87 -20.34
CA LEU A 8 4.34 -0.80 -19.56
C LEU A 8 3.07 -1.26 -18.82
N LEU A 9 2.41 -2.31 -19.28
CA LEU A 9 1.19 -2.83 -18.65
C LEU A 9 1.45 -3.39 -17.25
N LEU A 10 2.59 -4.05 -17.03
CA LEU A 10 2.91 -4.67 -15.75
C LEU A 10 3.15 -3.63 -14.64
N PRO A 11 4.03 -2.62 -14.80
CA PRO A 11 4.20 -1.57 -13.81
C PRO A 11 2.93 -0.71 -13.63
N ALA A 12 2.12 -0.49 -14.68
CA ALA A 12 0.86 0.23 -14.56
C ALA A 12 -0.17 -0.55 -13.72
N THR A 13 -0.23 -1.87 -13.86
CA THR A 13 -1.09 -2.73 -13.02
C THR A 13 -0.62 -2.71 -11.57
N LEU A 14 0.69 -2.84 -11.34
CA LEU A 14 1.30 -2.78 -10.01
C LEU A 14 1.03 -1.42 -9.34
N LEU A 15 1.13 -0.33 -10.11
CA LEU A 15 0.82 1.03 -9.66
C LEU A 15 -0.63 1.14 -9.18
N GLY A 16 -1.59 0.66 -9.98
CA GLY A 16 -3.00 0.68 -9.61
C GLY A 16 -3.28 -0.08 -8.31
N ILE A 17 -2.72 -1.29 -8.17
CA ILE A 17 -2.85 -2.13 -6.97
C ILE A 17 -2.22 -1.46 -5.75
N THR A 18 -1.01 -0.91 -5.89
CA THR A 18 -0.32 -0.22 -4.80
C THR A 18 -1.04 1.08 -4.42
N ALA A 19 -1.62 1.80 -5.37
CA ALA A 19 -2.44 2.98 -5.10
C ALA A 19 -3.70 2.63 -4.29
N ILE A 20 -4.40 1.53 -4.61
CA ILE A 20 -5.55 1.05 -3.83
C ILE A 20 -5.12 0.74 -2.40
N ALA A 21 -4.03 -0.01 -2.20
CA ALA A 21 -3.52 -0.35 -0.88
C ALA A 21 -3.09 0.90 -0.09
N ALA A 22 -2.41 1.85 -0.75
CA ALA A 22 -2.01 3.12 -0.15
C ALA A 22 -3.20 3.99 0.25
N MET A 23 -4.28 4.03 -0.56
CA MET A 23 -5.52 4.73 -0.19
C MET A 23 -6.18 4.10 1.05
N GLY A 24 -6.15 2.76 1.18
CA GLY A 24 -6.62 2.06 2.38
C GLY A 24 -5.83 2.44 3.62
N LEU A 25 -4.50 2.43 3.52
CA LEU A 25 -3.60 2.83 4.62
C LEU A 25 -3.74 4.33 4.95
N GLN A 26 -3.97 5.19 3.95
CA GLN A 26 -4.17 6.62 4.15
C GLN A 26 -5.38 6.91 5.03
N LEU A 27 -6.48 6.17 4.90
CA LEU A 27 -7.64 6.32 5.78
C LEU A 27 -7.29 6.02 7.25
N ILE A 28 -6.42 5.05 7.50
CA ILE A 28 -6.00 4.66 8.85
C ILE A 28 -4.96 5.66 9.40
N LEU A 29 -3.90 5.92 8.64
CA LEU A 29 -2.78 6.77 9.06
C LEU A 29 -3.18 8.25 9.04
N GLY A 30 -3.64 8.74 7.89
CA GLY A 30 -3.99 10.13 7.67
C GLY A 30 -5.37 10.48 8.23
N GLY A 31 -6.38 9.60 8.04
CA GLY A 31 -7.75 9.83 8.51
C GLY A 31 -7.91 9.64 10.02
N ALA A 32 -7.46 8.53 10.58
CA ALA A 32 -7.66 8.20 12.00
C ALA A 32 -6.43 8.48 12.88
N GLY A 33 -5.28 8.88 12.32
CA GLY A 33 -4.05 9.14 13.06
C GLY A 33 -3.42 7.89 13.69
N LEU A 34 -3.67 6.71 13.12
CA LEU A 34 -3.20 5.43 13.65
C LEU A 34 -1.98 4.96 12.86
N LEU A 35 -0.81 4.98 13.49
CA LEU A 35 0.41 4.43 12.89
C LEU A 35 0.37 2.90 12.94
N THR A 36 0.31 2.26 11.78
CA THR A 36 0.29 0.79 11.65
C THR A 36 1.40 0.31 10.73
N LEU A 37 2.14 -0.73 11.16
CA LEU A 37 3.22 -1.37 10.40
C LEU A 37 2.88 -2.80 9.96
N GLY A 38 1.70 -3.31 10.29
CA GLY A 38 1.22 -4.63 9.90
C GLY A 38 0.16 -4.61 8.80
N HIS A 39 0.06 -3.52 8.05
CA HIS A 39 -1.01 -3.33 7.07
C HIS A 39 -0.91 -4.31 5.88
N SER A 40 0.31 -4.74 5.54
CA SER A 40 0.59 -5.78 4.54
C SER A 40 -0.06 -7.13 4.87
N ALA A 41 -0.30 -7.44 6.15
CA ALA A 41 -1.00 -8.66 6.54
C ALA A 41 -2.40 -8.73 5.90
N PHE A 42 -3.15 -7.63 5.90
CA PHE A 42 -4.48 -7.58 5.30
C PHE A 42 -4.43 -7.67 3.78
N PHE A 43 -3.37 -7.15 3.16
CA PHE A 43 -3.10 -7.35 1.74
C PHE A 43 -2.89 -8.83 1.42
N ALA A 44 -2.01 -9.50 2.13
CA ALA A 44 -1.74 -10.93 1.93
C ALA A 44 -2.97 -11.78 2.22
N LEU A 45 -3.65 -11.58 3.36
CA LEU A 45 -4.86 -12.31 3.72
C LEU A 45 -5.95 -12.19 2.65
N GLY A 46 -6.17 -10.98 2.13
CA GLY A 46 -7.12 -10.76 1.03
C GLY A 46 -6.75 -11.53 -0.23
N GLY A 47 -5.48 -11.51 -0.60
CA GLY A 47 -4.98 -12.24 -1.78
C GLY A 47 -5.06 -13.75 -1.63
N TYR A 48 -4.57 -14.30 -0.52
CA TYR A 48 -4.63 -15.74 -0.25
C TYR A 48 -6.07 -16.25 -0.17
N ALA A 49 -6.95 -15.55 0.56
CA ALA A 49 -8.35 -15.95 0.69
C ALA A 49 -9.11 -15.88 -0.64
N SER A 50 -8.87 -14.86 -1.44
CA SER A 50 -9.45 -14.72 -2.78
C SER A 50 -9.00 -15.85 -3.70
N ALA A 51 -7.70 -16.15 -3.74
CA ALA A 51 -7.12 -17.21 -4.55
C ALA A 51 -7.64 -18.59 -4.12
N ALA A 52 -7.61 -18.88 -2.82
CA ALA A 52 -8.12 -20.13 -2.27
C ALA A 52 -9.62 -20.33 -2.57
N TRP A 53 -10.43 -19.27 -2.41
CA TRP A 53 -11.85 -19.33 -2.74
C TRP A 53 -12.08 -19.68 -4.22
N VAL A 54 -11.39 -19.01 -5.12
CA VAL A 54 -11.56 -19.24 -6.56
C VAL A 54 -11.14 -20.66 -6.94
N ILE A 55 -10.01 -21.15 -6.46
CA ILE A 55 -9.47 -22.47 -6.84
C ILE A 55 -10.25 -23.61 -6.17
N TYR A 56 -10.53 -23.52 -4.88
CA TYR A 56 -11.07 -24.66 -4.13
C TYR A 56 -12.60 -24.67 -4.05
N VAL A 57 -13.27 -23.54 -4.27
CA VAL A 57 -14.72 -23.45 -4.10
C VAL A 57 -15.43 -23.01 -5.38
N ALA A 58 -15.06 -21.89 -5.98
CA ALA A 58 -15.80 -21.27 -7.06
C ALA A 58 -15.69 -22.07 -8.38
N VAL A 59 -14.48 -22.51 -8.74
CA VAL A 59 -14.27 -23.32 -9.95
C VAL A 59 -14.90 -24.71 -9.81
N PRO A 60 -14.75 -25.47 -8.72
CA PRO A 60 -15.43 -26.75 -8.53
C PRO A 60 -16.97 -26.62 -8.44
N ALA A 61 -17.49 -25.47 -7.97
CA ALA A 61 -18.93 -25.19 -7.95
C ALA A 61 -19.54 -24.89 -9.33
N GLY A 62 -18.74 -24.93 -10.42
CA GLY A 62 -19.21 -24.71 -11.78
C GLY A 62 -19.35 -23.26 -12.20
N LEU A 63 -18.77 -22.31 -11.45
CA LEU A 63 -18.67 -20.93 -11.88
C LEU A 63 -17.63 -20.82 -13.01
N THR A 64 -18.10 -20.66 -14.24
CA THR A 64 -17.21 -20.60 -15.43
C THR A 64 -16.98 -19.18 -15.95
N GLN A 65 -17.83 -18.24 -15.54
CA GLN A 65 -17.72 -16.84 -16.01
C GLN A 65 -16.61 -16.10 -15.28
N PRO A 66 -15.57 -15.59 -16.00
CA PRO A 66 -14.41 -14.94 -15.38
C PRO A 66 -14.77 -13.73 -14.50
N GLN A 67 -15.81 -12.99 -14.90
CA GLN A 67 -16.29 -11.81 -14.17
C GLN A 67 -16.91 -12.18 -12.81
N LEU A 68 -17.70 -13.25 -12.76
CA LEU A 68 -18.31 -13.74 -11.51
C LEU A 68 -17.27 -14.36 -10.58
N LEU A 69 -16.28 -15.08 -11.15
CA LEU A 69 -15.14 -15.61 -10.41
C LEU A 69 -14.35 -14.47 -9.75
N LEU A 70 -14.00 -13.45 -10.53
CA LEU A 70 -13.29 -12.28 -10.01
C LEU A 70 -14.12 -11.58 -8.92
N ALA A 71 -15.38 -11.26 -9.18
CA ALA A 71 -16.23 -10.56 -8.23
C ALA A 71 -16.39 -11.33 -6.91
N SER A 72 -16.62 -12.65 -6.97
CA SER A 72 -16.72 -13.49 -5.77
C SER A 72 -15.39 -13.56 -5.01
N GLY A 73 -14.28 -13.70 -5.71
CA GLY A 73 -12.94 -13.70 -5.12
C GLY A 73 -12.62 -12.38 -4.42
N LEU A 74 -12.90 -11.24 -5.06
CA LEU A 74 -12.71 -9.92 -4.46
C LEU A 74 -13.56 -9.72 -3.19
N LEU A 75 -14.83 -10.14 -3.22
CA LEU A 75 -15.72 -10.05 -2.05
C LEU A 75 -15.21 -10.90 -0.87
N ILE A 76 -14.74 -12.11 -1.13
CA ILE A 76 -14.17 -12.98 -0.08
C ILE A 76 -12.86 -12.39 0.44
N GLY A 77 -11.98 -11.89 -0.44
CA GLY A 77 -10.74 -11.23 -0.02
C GLY A 77 -10.99 -9.99 0.84
N MET A 78 -11.98 -9.16 0.48
CA MET A 78 -12.41 -8.02 1.29
C MET A 78 -13.00 -8.48 2.64
N GLY A 79 -13.86 -9.48 2.63
CA GLY A 79 -14.52 -10.01 3.83
C GLY A 79 -13.55 -10.60 4.82
N THR A 80 -12.57 -11.39 4.37
CA THR A 80 -11.52 -11.97 5.23
C THR A 80 -10.60 -10.90 5.81
N ALA A 81 -10.21 -9.89 5.02
CA ALA A 81 -9.44 -8.76 5.51
C ALA A 81 -10.21 -7.94 6.54
N ALA A 82 -11.52 -7.71 6.33
CA ALA A 82 -12.40 -7.01 7.28
C ALA A 82 -12.53 -7.77 8.61
N LEU A 83 -12.74 -9.08 8.55
CA LEU A 83 -12.82 -9.94 9.73
C LEU A 83 -11.49 -9.94 10.50
N ALA A 84 -10.37 -10.17 9.82
CA ALA A 84 -9.05 -10.13 10.43
C ALA A 84 -8.76 -8.76 11.05
N ALA A 85 -9.09 -7.68 10.34
CA ALA A 85 -8.93 -6.32 10.85
C ALA A 85 -9.75 -6.08 12.11
N THR A 86 -10.98 -6.59 12.19
CA THR A 86 -11.84 -6.46 13.38
C THR A 86 -11.24 -7.19 14.56
N VAL A 87 -10.73 -8.42 14.36
CA VAL A 87 -10.09 -9.24 15.40
C VAL A 87 -8.81 -8.56 15.91
N VAL A 88 -7.96 -8.06 14.99
CA VAL A 88 -6.70 -7.38 15.33
C VAL A 88 -6.97 -6.02 15.98
N ALA A 89 -7.93 -5.28 15.47
CA ALA A 89 -8.23 -3.93 15.97
C ALA A 89 -8.68 -3.94 17.42
N TRP A 90 -9.44 -4.95 17.84
CA TRP A 90 -9.99 -4.98 19.20
C TRP A 90 -8.94 -4.90 20.32
N PRO A 91 -7.86 -5.68 20.32
CA PRO A 91 -6.77 -5.52 21.28
C PRO A 91 -5.84 -4.34 20.92
N CYS A 92 -5.51 -4.15 19.63
CA CYS A 92 -4.50 -3.20 19.21
C CYS A 92 -4.93 -1.74 19.38
N LEU A 93 -6.20 -1.39 19.15
CA LEU A 93 -6.67 -0.01 19.29
C LEU A 93 -6.73 0.50 20.76
N ARG A 94 -6.49 -0.35 21.74
CA ARG A 94 -6.28 0.05 23.14
C ARG A 94 -4.88 0.58 23.37
N LEU A 95 -3.94 0.27 22.49
CA LEU A 95 -2.56 0.76 22.52
C LEU A 95 -2.48 2.13 21.84
N ARG A 96 -1.50 2.95 22.22
CA ARG A 96 -1.30 4.29 21.67
C ARG A 96 0.13 4.45 21.14
N GLY A 97 0.26 5.27 20.09
CA GLY A 97 1.57 5.62 19.52
C GLY A 97 2.34 4.41 19.01
N ASP A 98 3.61 4.30 19.38
CA ASP A 98 4.55 3.29 18.89
C ASP A 98 4.19 1.86 19.30
N TYR A 99 3.48 1.68 20.42
CA TYR A 99 3.01 0.36 20.86
C TYR A 99 1.95 -0.23 19.91
N LEU A 100 1.11 0.62 19.30
CA LEU A 100 0.17 0.19 18.27
C LEU A 100 0.91 -0.28 17.01
N ALA A 101 1.93 0.49 16.59
CA ALA A 101 2.76 0.11 15.44
C ALA A 101 3.48 -1.22 15.66
N ALA A 102 4.07 -1.43 16.85
CA ALA A 102 4.74 -2.68 17.20
C ALA A 102 3.77 -3.88 17.26
N ALA A 103 2.58 -3.70 17.86
CA ALA A 103 1.57 -4.75 17.93
C ALA A 103 1.04 -5.14 16.54
N THR A 104 0.76 -4.16 15.68
CA THR A 104 0.31 -4.45 14.31
C THR A 104 1.41 -5.09 13.46
N LEU A 105 2.68 -4.71 13.66
CA LEU A 105 3.82 -5.37 13.06
C LEU A 105 3.89 -6.84 13.46
N ALA A 106 3.75 -7.16 14.75
CA ALA A 106 3.73 -8.53 15.24
C ALA A 106 2.61 -9.35 14.59
N CYS A 107 1.40 -8.77 14.43
CA CYS A 107 0.31 -9.40 13.69
C CYS A 107 0.68 -9.67 12.22
N GLY A 108 1.41 -8.75 11.58
CA GLY A 108 1.95 -8.94 10.23
C GLY A 108 2.90 -10.13 10.15
N GLN A 109 3.83 -10.24 11.09
CA GLN A 109 4.79 -11.34 11.16
C GLN A 109 4.11 -12.70 11.46
N ILE A 110 3.06 -12.69 12.27
CA ILE A 110 2.23 -13.88 12.49
C ILE A 110 1.57 -14.32 11.19
N ALA A 111 0.96 -13.40 10.45
CA ALA A 111 0.32 -13.70 9.17
C ALA A 111 1.33 -14.26 8.14
N GLU A 112 2.52 -13.67 8.04
CA GLU A 112 3.61 -14.15 7.18
C GLU A 112 4.05 -15.56 7.59
N THR A 113 4.28 -15.79 8.88
CA THR A 113 4.67 -17.11 9.40
C THR A 113 3.59 -18.16 9.19
N CYS A 114 2.32 -17.82 9.39
CA CYS A 114 1.22 -18.71 9.11
C CYS A 114 1.16 -19.09 7.62
N ALA A 115 1.31 -18.11 6.71
CA ALA A 115 1.33 -18.37 5.28
C ALA A 115 2.50 -19.28 4.86
N ASN A 116 3.68 -19.09 5.46
CA ASN A 116 4.87 -19.92 5.22
C ASN A 116 4.69 -21.38 5.64
N ASN A 117 3.87 -21.65 6.68
CA ASN A 117 3.69 -22.99 7.25
C ASN A 117 2.41 -23.70 6.77
N LEU A 118 1.60 -23.06 5.94
CA LEU A 118 0.36 -23.60 5.41
C LEU A 118 0.59 -24.23 4.03
N ASP A 119 0.87 -25.52 3.96
CA ASP A 119 1.10 -26.27 2.71
C ASP A 119 -0.09 -26.20 1.75
N SER A 120 -1.33 -26.09 2.28
CA SER A 120 -2.55 -25.97 1.46
C SER A 120 -2.60 -24.73 0.57
N VAL A 121 -1.83 -23.70 0.89
CA VAL A 121 -1.72 -22.46 0.12
C VAL A 121 -0.31 -22.26 -0.47
N GLY A 122 0.44 -23.34 -0.61
CA GLY A 122 1.77 -23.35 -1.22
C GLY A 122 2.94 -23.10 -0.27
N GLY A 123 2.69 -22.88 1.02
CA GLY A 123 3.72 -22.70 2.05
C GLY A 123 4.75 -21.64 1.67
N ALA A 124 6.02 -21.89 1.97
CA ALA A 124 7.13 -20.97 1.66
C ALA A 124 7.34 -20.70 0.15
N SER A 125 6.86 -21.59 -0.73
CA SER A 125 6.95 -21.39 -2.19
C SER A 125 5.94 -20.37 -2.73
N GLY A 126 4.96 -20.00 -1.91
CA GLY A 126 3.85 -19.14 -2.29
C GLY A 126 2.75 -19.87 -3.07
N PHE A 127 1.62 -19.23 -3.21
CA PHE A 127 0.45 -19.78 -3.90
C PHE A 127 0.55 -19.47 -5.39
N THR A 128 0.68 -20.52 -6.19
CA THR A 128 0.82 -20.50 -7.65
C THR A 128 -0.43 -21.02 -8.32
N GLN A 129 -0.48 -20.98 -9.65
CA GLN A 129 -1.60 -21.48 -10.48
C GLN A 129 -2.92 -20.75 -10.24
N ILE A 130 -2.86 -19.50 -9.79
CA ILE A 130 -4.03 -18.67 -9.63
C ILE A 130 -4.52 -18.26 -11.04
N PRO A 131 -5.81 -18.43 -11.35
CA PRO A 131 -6.31 -18.03 -12.67
C PRO A 131 -6.19 -16.52 -12.85
N ARG A 132 -5.71 -16.12 -14.03
CA ARG A 132 -5.64 -14.70 -14.42
C ARG A 132 -7.02 -14.19 -14.74
N LEU A 133 -7.65 -13.52 -13.80
CA LEU A 133 -9.02 -13.01 -13.94
C LEU A 133 -9.06 -11.49 -14.12
N CYS A 134 -7.98 -10.79 -13.79
CA CYS A 134 -7.95 -9.33 -13.89
C CYS A 134 -6.75 -8.82 -14.70
N GLY A 135 -6.95 -7.67 -15.32
CA GLY A 135 -5.93 -6.92 -16.03
C GLY A 135 -5.98 -5.45 -15.64
N LEU A 136 -5.19 -4.61 -16.34
CA LEU A 136 -5.14 -3.17 -16.08
C LEU A 136 -6.53 -2.50 -16.06
N PRO A 137 -7.50 -2.81 -16.96
CA PRO A 137 -8.80 -2.14 -16.93
C PRO A 137 -9.60 -2.43 -15.65
N SER A 138 -9.59 -3.68 -15.14
CA SER A 138 -10.28 -4.05 -13.92
C SER A 138 -9.63 -3.42 -12.68
N VAL A 139 -8.29 -3.36 -12.62
CA VAL A 139 -7.56 -2.68 -11.56
C VAL A 139 -7.86 -1.18 -11.57
N ALA A 140 -7.83 -0.54 -12.74
CA ALA A 140 -8.13 0.89 -12.87
C ALA A 140 -9.57 1.20 -12.45
N LEU A 141 -10.55 0.38 -12.84
CA LEU A 141 -11.94 0.50 -12.42
C LEU A 141 -12.07 0.42 -10.89
N CYS A 142 -11.45 -0.60 -10.27
CA CYS A 142 -11.45 -0.76 -8.82
C CYS A 142 -10.77 0.44 -8.13
N ALA A 143 -9.66 0.96 -8.65
CA ALA A 143 -8.99 2.13 -8.11
C ALA A 143 -9.89 3.36 -8.11
N VAL A 144 -10.61 3.61 -9.22
CA VAL A 144 -11.56 4.73 -9.33
C VAL A 144 -12.73 4.54 -8.35
N VAL A 145 -13.30 3.33 -8.26
CA VAL A 145 -14.41 3.04 -7.34
C VAL A 145 -13.99 3.23 -5.89
N VAL A 146 -12.80 2.74 -5.50
CA VAL A 146 -12.25 2.92 -4.15
C VAL A 146 -11.98 4.40 -3.87
N ALA A 147 -11.35 5.12 -4.79
CA ALA A 147 -11.07 6.55 -4.63
C ALA A 147 -12.39 7.34 -4.45
N ALA A 148 -13.39 7.09 -5.28
CA ALA A 148 -14.72 7.72 -5.18
C ALA A 148 -15.43 7.36 -3.87
N GLY A 149 -15.36 6.09 -3.46
CA GLY A 149 -15.93 5.60 -2.21
C GLY A 149 -15.31 6.26 -0.98
N LEU A 150 -13.98 6.33 -0.91
CA LEU A 150 -13.27 6.97 0.18
C LEU A 150 -13.46 8.50 0.19
N TRP A 151 -13.45 9.12 -0.99
CA TRP A 151 -13.75 10.56 -1.09
C TRP A 151 -15.16 10.87 -0.57
N ARG A 152 -16.15 10.05 -0.96
CA ARG A 152 -17.52 10.18 -0.44
C ARG A 152 -17.59 9.89 1.06
N LEU A 153 -16.83 8.90 1.56
CA LEU A 153 -16.76 8.56 2.98
C LEU A 153 -16.33 9.77 3.82
N TYR A 154 -15.32 10.51 3.39
CA TYR A 154 -14.87 11.74 4.08
C TYR A 154 -15.93 12.83 4.15
N GLY A 155 -16.90 12.84 3.23
CA GLY A 155 -18.06 13.74 3.25
C GLY A 155 -19.22 13.26 4.14
N THR A 156 -19.17 12.03 4.67
CA THR A 156 -20.22 11.48 5.56
C THR A 156 -19.94 11.82 7.02
N GLY A 157 -20.97 11.66 7.87
CA GLY A 157 -20.84 11.81 9.32
C GLY A 157 -19.80 10.89 9.93
N LEU A 158 -19.61 9.66 9.38
CA LEU A 158 -18.57 8.75 9.83
C LEU A 158 -17.16 9.28 9.51
N GLY A 159 -16.94 9.78 8.30
CA GLY A 159 -15.66 10.36 7.92
C GLY A 159 -15.31 11.59 8.77
N GLN A 160 -16.27 12.47 9.01
CA GLN A 160 -16.09 13.62 9.89
C GLN A 160 -15.84 13.22 11.35
N ALA A 161 -16.52 12.16 11.83
CA ALA A 161 -16.26 11.61 13.16
C ALA A 161 -14.83 11.05 13.32
N VAL A 162 -14.31 10.40 12.27
CA VAL A 162 -12.93 9.90 12.24
C VAL A 162 -11.93 11.05 12.32
N LEU A 163 -12.10 12.10 11.52
CA LEU A 163 -11.22 13.28 11.52
C LEU A 163 -11.29 14.02 12.88
N CYS A 164 -12.48 14.23 13.42
CA CYS A 164 -12.65 14.86 14.71
C CYS A 164 -11.96 14.06 15.85
N ALA A 165 -12.09 12.72 15.83
CA ALA A 165 -11.43 11.86 16.81
C ALA A 165 -9.91 11.79 16.64
N ARG A 166 -9.36 12.11 15.44
CA ARG A 166 -7.94 12.27 15.20
C ARG A 166 -7.41 13.56 15.82
N ASP A 167 -8.11 14.66 15.54
CA ASP A 167 -7.63 16.00 15.88
C ASP A 167 -7.72 16.27 17.40
N ASP A 168 -8.83 15.94 18.04
CA ASP A 168 -8.99 16.01 19.50
C ASP A 168 -10.02 14.99 20.01
N GLU A 169 -9.54 14.03 20.81
CA GLU A 169 -10.36 12.96 21.38
C GLU A 169 -11.39 13.48 22.40
N LEU A 170 -11.03 14.51 23.19
CA LEU A 170 -11.91 15.08 24.22
C LEU A 170 -13.03 15.90 23.58
N VAL A 171 -12.67 16.72 22.58
CA VAL A 171 -13.66 17.49 21.82
C VAL A 171 -14.64 16.57 21.09
N ALA A 172 -14.15 15.48 20.46
CA ALA A 172 -15.01 14.50 19.83
C ALA A 172 -16.05 13.91 20.80
N GLN A 173 -15.61 13.58 22.04
CA GLN A 173 -16.53 13.06 23.08
C GLN A 173 -17.56 14.10 23.51
N CYS A 174 -17.19 15.38 23.60
CA CYS A 174 -18.13 16.46 23.90
C CYS A 174 -19.28 16.59 22.85
N TYR A 175 -18.96 16.28 21.59
CA TYR A 175 -19.95 16.21 20.50
C TYR A 175 -20.69 14.86 20.41
N GLY A 176 -20.52 13.96 21.39
CA GLY A 176 -21.19 12.65 21.42
C GLY A 176 -20.59 11.61 20.48
N ILE A 177 -19.42 11.90 19.88
CA ILE A 177 -18.70 10.95 19.02
C ILE A 177 -17.91 9.99 19.92
N ASN A 178 -18.00 8.69 19.64
CA ASN A 178 -17.18 7.69 20.31
C ASN A 178 -15.88 7.47 19.51
N PRO A 179 -14.70 7.96 20.00
CA PRO A 179 -13.44 7.91 19.27
C PRO A 179 -12.98 6.48 18.96
N ALA A 180 -13.23 5.54 19.89
CA ALA A 180 -12.85 4.13 19.69
C ALA A 180 -13.62 3.49 18.54
N ARG A 181 -14.92 3.78 18.43
CA ARG A 181 -15.74 3.28 17.31
C ARG A 181 -15.34 3.91 15.99
N ALA A 182 -15.03 5.21 15.99
CA ALA A 182 -14.57 5.92 14.79
C ALA A 182 -13.24 5.35 14.29
N ARG A 183 -12.27 5.17 15.17
CA ARG A 183 -10.97 4.55 14.87
C ARG A 183 -11.12 3.11 14.38
N LEU A 184 -11.97 2.31 15.03
CA LEU A 184 -12.26 0.93 14.62
C LEU A 184 -12.83 0.89 13.19
N ALA A 185 -13.80 1.74 12.89
CA ALA A 185 -14.41 1.79 11.56
C ALA A 185 -13.38 2.18 10.48
N ALA A 186 -12.54 3.20 10.74
CA ALA A 186 -11.48 3.60 9.83
C ALA A 186 -10.46 2.46 9.60
N PHE A 187 -10.07 1.76 10.67
CA PHE A 187 -9.14 0.64 10.58
C PHE A 187 -9.71 -0.52 9.76
N VAL A 188 -10.96 -0.92 10.02
CA VAL A 188 -11.61 -2.02 9.29
C VAL A 188 -11.83 -1.65 7.82
N ILE A 189 -12.33 -0.44 7.53
CA ILE A 189 -12.56 0.00 6.14
C ILE A 189 -11.23 0.07 5.38
N GLY A 190 -10.19 0.69 5.95
CA GLY A 190 -8.88 0.79 5.32
C GLY A 190 -8.24 -0.57 5.05
N SER A 191 -8.32 -1.49 6.02
CA SER A 191 -7.84 -2.87 5.87
C SER A 191 -8.63 -3.66 4.83
N THR A 192 -9.96 -3.44 4.72
CA THR A 192 -10.81 -4.05 3.70
C THR A 192 -10.38 -3.61 2.29
N VAL A 193 -10.10 -2.32 2.11
CA VAL A 193 -9.59 -1.77 0.85
C VAL A 193 -8.22 -2.37 0.50
N THR A 194 -7.37 -2.55 1.50
CA THR A 194 -6.06 -3.20 1.28
C THR A 194 -6.20 -4.68 0.95
N GLY A 195 -7.16 -5.39 1.55
CA GLY A 195 -7.51 -6.76 1.19
C GLY A 195 -7.99 -6.88 -0.26
N LEU A 196 -8.77 -5.91 -0.74
CA LEU A 196 -9.16 -5.81 -2.16
C LEU A 196 -7.91 -5.69 -3.06
N ALA A 197 -6.95 -4.83 -2.69
CA ALA A 197 -5.71 -4.69 -3.46
C ALA A 197 -4.92 -6.00 -3.50
N GLY A 198 -4.86 -6.74 -2.39
CA GLY A 198 -4.25 -8.06 -2.32
C GLY A 198 -4.93 -9.10 -3.22
N ALA A 199 -6.26 -9.13 -3.21
CA ALA A 199 -7.04 -10.00 -4.08
C ALA A 199 -6.82 -9.69 -5.57
N LEU A 200 -6.80 -8.41 -5.94
CA LEU A 200 -6.46 -7.98 -7.30
C LEU A 200 -5.03 -8.38 -7.68
N SER A 201 -4.07 -8.26 -6.75
CA SER A 201 -2.68 -8.66 -6.97
C SER A 201 -2.56 -10.15 -7.27
N ALA A 202 -3.22 -11.01 -6.49
CA ALA A 202 -3.19 -12.46 -6.68
C ALA A 202 -3.69 -12.87 -8.08
N HIS A 203 -4.79 -12.28 -8.56
CA HIS A 203 -5.37 -12.60 -9.87
C HIS A 203 -4.71 -11.86 -11.04
N ALA A 204 -3.99 -10.75 -10.80
CA ALA A 204 -3.25 -10.04 -11.85
C ALA A 204 -1.91 -10.68 -12.16
N PHE A 205 -1.21 -11.17 -11.12
CA PHE A 205 0.12 -11.74 -11.24
C PHE A 205 0.14 -13.27 -11.17
N GLU A 206 -1.05 -13.91 -11.00
CA GLU A 206 -1.20 -15.39 -10.94
C GLU A 206 -0.40 -16.04 -9.81
N PHE A 207 0.04 -15.22 -8.85
CA PHE A 207 0.93 -15.62 -7.78
C PHE A 207 0.78 -14.71 -6.56
N ILE A 208 0.92 -15.27 -5.37
CA ILE A 208 1.09 -14.54 -4.14
C ILE A 208 2.09 -15.24 -3.22
N SER A 209 3.06 -14.49 -2.70
CA SER A 209 4.07 -15.02 -1.78
C SER A 209 3.74 -14.66 -0.32
N PRO A 210 4.22 -15.44 0.66
CA PRO A 210 4.10 -15.08 2.07
C PRO A 210 4.73 -13.73 2.43
N THR A 211 5.81 -13.35 1.72
CA THR A 211 6.50 -12.06 1.89
C THR A 211 5.61 -10.85 1.58
N ALA A 212 4.47 -11.05 0.90
CA ALA A 212 3.47 -10.01 0.70
C ALA A 212 2.83 -9.54 2.03
N ALA A 213 2.88 -10.34 3.11
CA ALA A 213 2.50 -9.96 4.46
C ALA A 213 3.67 -9.33 5.25
N GLY A 214 4.89 -9.39 4.72
CA GLY A 214 6.12 -9.02 5.40
C GLY A 214 6.25 -7.54 5.74
N PHE A 215 7.17 -7.25 6.65
CA PHE A 215 7.50 -5.89 7.11
C PHE A 215 7.89 -4.96 5.95
N GLN A 216 8.69 -5.46 5.01
CA GLN A 216 9.15 -4.66 3.86
C GLN A 216 7.96 -4.09 3.07
N ARG A 217 6.95 -4.91 2.80
CA ARG A 217 5.74 -4.47 2.08
C ARG A 217 4.94 -3.44 2.87
N SER A 218 4.86 -3.58 4.20
CA SER A 218 4.23 -2.57 5.07
C SER A 218 4.96 -1.23 5.00
N VAL A 219 6.30 -1.24 5.02
CA VAL A 219 7.12 -0.02 4.91
C VAL A 219 6.97 0.63 3.53
N GLU A 220 6.92 -0.15 2.45
CA GLU A 220 6.67 0.37 1.10
C GLU A 220 5.33 1.12 1.03
N LEU A 221 4.25 0.53 1.56
CA LEU A 221 2.94 1.18 1.61
C LEU A 221 2.93 2.42 2.48
N LEU A 222 3.62 2.38 3.63
CA LEU A 222 3.77 3.53 4.51
C LEU A 222 4.51 4.68 3.81
N LEU A 223 5.62 4.38 3.12
CA LEU A 223 6.37 5.35 2.34
C LEU A 223 5.52 5.98 1.23
N ALA A 224 4.69 5.19 0.54
CA ALA A 224 3.78 5.73 -0.47
C ALA A 224 2.84 6.78 0.13
N VAL A 225 2.27 6.51 1.31
CA VAL A 225 1.35 7.45 1.97
C VAL A 225 2.08 8.68 2.52
N VAL A 226 3.22 8.49 3.19
CA VAL A 226 3.99 9.59 3.82
C VAL A 226 4.58 10.52 2.77
N VAL A 227 5.23 9.98 1.75
CA VAL A 227 5.84 10.76 0.65
C VAL A 227 4.78 11.48 -0.18
N GLY A 228 3.67 10.80 -0.43
CA GLY A 228 2.54 11.39 -1.13
C GLY A 228 1.87 12.53 -0.37
N GLY A 229 1.78 12.41 0.96
CA GLY A 229 1.10 13.32 1.89
C GLY A 229 -0.08 12.65 2.57
N MET A 230 0.03 12.48 3.90
CA MET A 230 -0.92 11.73 4.73
C MET A 230 -2.34 12.31 4.75
N ASP A 231 -2.49 13.61 4.55
CA ASP A 231 -3.78 14.31 4.68
C ASP A 231 -4.64 14.28 3.40
N SER A 232 -4.19 13.60 2.33
CA SER A 232 -4.87 13.63 1.04
C SER A 232 -4.90 12.25 0.35
N LEU A 233 -6.09 11.85 -0.12
CA LEU A 233 -6.24 10.67 -0.98
C LEU A 233 -5.45 10.78 -2.29
N LEU A 234 -5.41 11.98 -2.90
CA LEU A 234 -4.59 12.22 -4.08
C LEU A 234 -3.11 12.09 -3.76
N GLY A 235 -2.71 12.48 -2.54
CA GLY A 235 -1.34 12.30 -2.05
C GLY A 235 -0.91 10.84 -2.07
N SER A 236 -1.70 9.96 -1.49
CA SER A 236 -1.37 8.53 -1.46
C SER A 236 -1.25 7.92 -2.87
N CYS A 237 -2.08 8.35 -3.82
CA CYS A 237 -1.96 7.94 -5.23
C CYS A 237 -0.66 8.46 -5.87
N LEU A 238 -0.31 9.74 -5.65
CA LEU A 238 0.94 10.32 -6.15
C LEU A 238 2.17 9.66 -5.54
N GLY A 239 2.12 9.35 -4.24
CA GLY A 239 3.19 8.62 -3.56
C GLY A 239 3.36 7.20 -4.08
N ALA A 240 2.28 6.47 -4.32
CA ALA A 240 2.31 5.15 -4.96
C ALA A 240 2.89 5.23 -6.38
N THR A 241 2.50 6.28 -7.14
CA THR A 241 3.03 6.52 -8.48
C THR A 241 4.53 6.78 -8.44
N LEU A 242 4.99 7.63 -7.54
CA LEU A 242 6.42 7.90 -7.37
C LEU A 242 7.19 6.63 -6.99
N LEU A 243 6.66 5.86 -6.03
CA LEU A 243 7.30 4.65 -5.51
C LEU A 243 7.49 3.59 -6.60
N ILE A 244 6.55 3.44 -7.52
CA ILE A 244 6.61 2.44 -8.60
C ILE A 244 7.35 2.98 -9.83
N LEU A 245 7.06 4.22 -10.27
CA LEU A 245 7.64 4.77 -11.49
C LEU A 245 9.07 5.28 -11.32
N LEU A 246 9.43 5.82 -10.15
CA LEU A 246 10.76 6.39 -9.98
C LEU A 246 11.89 5.37 -10.12
N PRO A 247 11.86 4.17 -9.48
CA PRO A 247 12.87 3.16 -9.72
C PRO A 247 12.91 2.69 -11.18
N GLU A 248 11.74 2.60 -11.82
CA GLU A 248 11.64 2.20 -13.21
C GLU A 248 12.24 3.23 -14.16
N LEU A 249 11.93 4.52 -13.95
CA LEU A 249 12.55 5.61 -14.71
C LEU A 249 14.07 5.69 -14.52
N LEU A 250 14.54 5.45 -13.28
CA LEU A 250 15.98 5.45 -12.99
C LEU A 250 16.74 4.33 -13.71
N ARG A 251 16.06 3.23 -14.06
CA ARG A 251 16.65 2.16 -14.89
C ARG A 251 16.91 2.58 -16.33
N PHE A 252 16.10 3.49 -16.87
CA PHE A 252 16.24 3.99 -18.25
C PHE A 252 17.25 5.14 -18.37
N VAL A 253 17.66 5.76 -17.27
CA VAL A 253 18.69 6.81 -17.32
C VAL A 253 20.04 6.14 -17.52
N PRO A 254 20.69 6.28 -18.72
CA PRO A 254 22.00 5.74 -18.95
C PRO A 254 22.98 6.43 -17.98
N GLY A 255 23.45 5.68 -17.03
CA GLY A 255 24.47 5.97 -16.03
C GLY A 255 24.86 7.43 -15.78
N PRO A 256 24.31 8.07 -14.73
CA PRO A 256 25.03 9.18 -14.10
C PRO A 256 26.42 8.74 -13.64
N ALA A 257 26.67 7.44 -13.66
CA ALA A 257 27.91 6.77 -13.30
C ALA A 257 29.13 7.29 -14.06
N ALA A 258 29.05 7.48 -15.36
CA ALA A 258 30.19 7.98 -16.15
C ALA A 258 30.49 9.45 -15.80
N VAL A 259 29.48 10.28 -15.71
CA VAL A 259 29.62 11.71 -15.38
C VAL A 259 30.15 11.89 -13.96
N VAL A 260 29.65 11.09 -13.00
CA VAL A 260 30.11 11.15 -11.60
C VAL A 260 31.52 10.59 -11.44
N LEU A 261 31.91 9.58 -12.24
CA LEU A 261 33.26 9.08 -12.25
C LEU A 261 34.25 10.14 -12.73
N ASP A 262 33.91 10.83 -13.81
CA ASP A 262 34.72 11.92 -14.36
C ASP A 262 34.87 13.07 -13.34
N TRP A 263 33.81 13.41 -12.64
CA TRP A 263 33.84 14.42 -11.56
C TRP A 263 34.63 13.94 -10.32
N ALA A 264 34.46 12.66 -9.92
CA ALA A 264 35.18 12.10 -8.78
C ALA A 264 36.69 12.04 -9.04
N VAL A 265 37.07 11.67 -10.26
CA VAL A 265 38.48 11.68 -10.70
C VAL A 265 39.04 13.12 -10.77
N ALA A 266 38.25 14.07 -11.29
CA ALA A 266 38.59 15.48 -11.36
C ALA A 266 38.78 16.14 -9.97
N LEU A 267 38.01 15.64 -8.95
CA LEU A 267 38.08 16.08 -7.55
C LEU A 267 39.22 15.38 -6.75
N GLY A 268 40.01 14.48 -7.36
CA GLY A 268 41.10 13.79 -6.71
C GLY A 268 40.70 12.79 -5.64
N LEU A 269 39.49 12.25 -5.69
CA LEU A 269 39.02 11.24 -4.73
C LEU A 269 39.78 9.92 -4.95
N PRO A 270 40.16 9.19 -3.86
CA PRO A 270 40.76 7.87 -3.97
C PRO A 270 39.88 6.92 -4.80
N ALA A 271 40.48 6.17 -5.71
CA ALA A 271 39.81 5.30 -6.64
C ALA A 271 38.81 4.33 -5.96
N GLY A 272 39.09 3.86 -4.73
CA GLY A 272 38.22 3.02 -3.94
C GLY A 272 36.91 3.74 -3.52
N VAL A 273 36.99 5.01 -3.14
CA VAL A 273 35.81 5.81 -2.75
C VAL A 273 34.96 6.13 -3.98
N ALA A 274 35.60 6.43 -5.11
CA ALA A 274 34.95 6.67 -6.38
C ALA A 274 34.16 5.42 -6.85
N GLN A 275 34.76 4.22 -6.72
CA GLN A 275 34.09 2.95 -7.06
C GLN A 275 32.90 2.64 -6.16
N VAL A 276 32.96 2.88 -4.85
CA VAL A 276 31.85 2.68 -3.91
C VAL A 276 30.72 3.68 -4.20
N ALA A 277 31.06 4.94 -4.45
CA ALA A 277 30.07 5.95 -4.84
C ALA A 277 29.38 5.60 -6.17
N LEU A 278 30.16 5.08 -7.14
CA LEU A 278 29.67 4.61 -8.42
C LEU A 278 28.69 3.43 -8.26
N ALA A 279 29.06 2.42 -7.47
CA ALA A 279 28.21 1.27 -7.18
C ALA A 279 26.91 1.69 -6.48
N ALA A 280 26.98 2.64 -5.56
CA ALA A 280 25.79 3.21 -4.91
C ALA A 280 24.89 3.96 -5.90
N LEU A 281 25.46 4.76 -6.78
CA LEU A 281 24.69 5.50 -7.80
C LEU A 281 24.15 4.63 -8.94
N GLN A 282 24.74 3.48 -9.18
CA GLN A 282 24.20 2.46 -10.10
C GLN A 282 23.03 1.68 -9.48
N ASN A 283 22.89 1.71 -8.15
CA ASN A 283 21.80 1.05 -7.47
C ASN A 283 20.56 1.96 -7.46
N SER A 284 19.56 1.59 -8.27
CA SER A 284 18.29 2.34 -8.36
C SER A 284 17.58 2.51 -7.01
N VAL A 285 17.75 1.53 -6.11
CA VAL A 285 17.17 1.58 -4.74
C VAL A 285 17.84 2.65 -3.89
N PHE A 286 19.16 2.83 -4.00
CA PHE A 286 19.88 3.88 -3.29
C PHE A 286 19.48 5.27 -3.78
N LEU A 287 19.41 5.46 -5.10
CA LEU A 287 18.96 6.73 -5.69
C LEU A 287 17.51 7.04 -5.28
N PHE A 288 16.63 6.03 -5.30
CA PHE A 288 15.26 6.18 -4.83
C PHE A 288 15.22 6.64 -3.37
N ALA A 289 15.96 5.97 -2.47
CA ALA A 289 16.02 6.33 -1.05
C ALA A 289 16.55 7.77 -0.84
N LEU A 290 17.57 8.17 -1.60
CA LEU A 290 18.13 9.52 -1.56
C LEU A 290 17.10 10.58 -2.01
N VAL A 291 16.40 10.33 -3.12
CA VAL A 291 15.35 11.24 -3.62
C VAL A 291 14.22 11.39 -2.63
N VAL A 292 13.75 10.28 -2.05
CA VAL A 292 12.71 10.29 -1.02
C VAL A 292 13.14 11.07 0.21
N LEU A 293 14.38 10.87 0.68
CA LEU A 293 14.92 11.59 1.83
C LEU A 293 15.01 13.09 1.56
N LEU A 294 15.48 13.50 0.38
CA LEU A 294 15.56 14.91 -0.01
C LEU A 294 14.15 15.55 -0.14
N LEU A 295 13.19 14.80 -0.69
CA LEU A 295 11.80 15.26 -0.77
C LEU A 295 11.21 15.50 0.61
N LEU A 296 11.33 14.53 1.53
CA LEU A 296 10.81 14.65 2.89
C LEU A 296 11.50 15.77 3.68
N ARG A 297 12.81 15.97 3.48
CA ARG A 297 13.54 17.09 4.10
C ARG A 297 13.06 18.46 3.63
N ARG A 298 12.73 18.60 2.33
CA ARG A 298 12.27 19.87 1.76
C ARG A 298 10.78 20.13 1.96
N GLN A 299 9.98 19.06 2.01
CA GLN A 299 8.52 19.11 2.01
C GLN A 299 7.96 18.12 3.06
N PRO A 300 7.95 18.49 4.36
CA PRO A 300 7.45 17.61 5.42
C PRO A 300 5.95 17.30 5.29
N GLY A 301 5.19 18.09 4.52
CA GLY A 301 3.78 17.84 4.20
C GLY A 301 3.55 16.90 3.01
N GLY A 302 4.62 16.29 2.44
CA GLY A 302 4.53 15.43 1.25
C GLY A 302 4.33 16.17 -0.06
N LEU A 303 4.18 15.43 -1.18
CA LEU A 303 4.06 15.97 -2.54
C LEU A 303 2.83 16.87 -2.72
N VAL A 304 1.75 16.60 -2.03
CA VAL A 304 0.51 17.41 -2.14
C VAL A 304 0.67 18.80 -1.56
N ALA A 305 1.60 19.03 -0.65
CA ALA A 305 1.92 20.36 -0.14
C ALA A 305 2.50 21.31 -1.23
N LEU A 306 2.93 20.75 -2.37
CA LEU A 306 3.32 21.55 -3.55
C LEU A 306 2.12 22.19 -4.26
N TRP A 307 0.90 21.67 -4.04
CA TRP A 307 -0.31 22.19 -4.69
C TRP A 307 -0.84 23.43 -3.95
N PRO A 308 -0.89 24.60 -4.58
CA PRO A 308 -1.15 25.88 -3.88
C PRO A 308 -2.53 25.97 -3.20
N ALA A 309 -3.49 25.13 -3.60
CA ALA A 309 -4.83 25.11 -3.00
C ALA A 309 -4.88 24.53 -1.58
N GLN A 310 -3.93 23.69 -1.18
CA GLN A 310 -3.89 23.10 0.17
C GLN A 310 -3.02 23.89 1.16
N ARG A 311 -2.10 24.73 0.70
CA ARG A 311 -1.33 25.64 1.57
C ARG A 311 -2.23 26.57 2.41
N ARG A 312 -3.42 26.90 1.91
CA ARG A 312 -4.39 27.76 2.63
C ARG A 312 -5.14 27.06 3.76
N ARG A 313 -5.17 25.72 3.81
CA ARG A 313 -5.82 24.97 4.90
C ARG A 313 -4.88 24.63 6.06
N ALA A 314 -3.58 24.63 5.84
CA ALA A 314 -2.57 24.38 6.86
C ALA A 314 -2.16 25.66 7.63
N SER A 315 -2.58 26.86 7.19
CA SER A 315 -2.29 28.15 7.79
C SER A 315 -3.51 28.80 8.46
N ALA A 316 -4.65 28.13 8.51
CA ALA A 316 -5.85 28.52 9.26
C ALA A 316 -6.14 27.51 10.38
#